data_125dc66fced9e0af1c37f647c5914a8b
#
_entry.id   125dc66fced9e0af1c37f647c5914a8b
#
_cell.length_a   1.000
_cell.length_b   1.000
_cell.length_c   1.000
_cell.angle_alpha   90.00
_cell.angle_beta   90.00
_cell.angle_gamma   90.00
#
_symmetry.space_group_name_H-M   'P 1'
#
loop_
_entity.id
_entity.type
_entity.pdbx_description
1 polymer ?
#
loop_
_entity_poly.entity_id
_entity_poly.type
_entity_poly.pdbx_seq_one_letter_code
_entity_poly.pdbx_strand_id
1 'polypeptide(L)'
;MWENYGMTFIEYIFLKKYRNEKNHVAIFGNKNLLIPIEENKPVIFISGHFANFELMSMEITKRNINLATIYRPLNNFFLNPLMEYLRKKYICKNQIKKGISGVRDAIEYIKKGYSVALMIDQRVSEGENIFLFGKPALTTTLPAQLAIKYNLKIIPVSIERKMNEKFEIVFDKEINPQNFRNKIELSQKLNEILENMIKKNPHQWIWTHDRWKQ
;
A
#
# COMPACT_ATOMS: atom_id res chain seq x y z
N MET A 1 17.00 8.08 5.22
CA MET A 1 15.63 7.91 5.74
C MET A 1 14.96 9.23 6.08
N TRP A 2 15.45 10.04 7.05
CA TRP A 2 14.82 11.31 7.45
C TRP A 2 14.64 12.30 6.30
N GLU A 3 15.63 12.42 5.43
CA GLU A 3 15.55 13.22 4.21
C GLU A 3 14.37 12.78 3.32
N ASN A 4 14.25 11.48 3.05
CA ASN A 4 13.14 10.95 2.26
C ASN A 4 11.78 11.22 2.92
N TYR A 5 11.69 11.13 4.24
CA TYR A 5 10.47 11.43 4.98
C TYR A 5 10.10 12.92 4.88
N GLY A 6 11.09 13.81 5.06
CA GLY A 6 10.92 15.27 4.90
C GLY A 6 10.49 15.64 3.48
N MET A 7 11.14 15.06 2.45
CA MET A 7 10.76 15.27 1.05
C MET A 7 9.31 14.83 0.80
N THR A 8 8.91 13.65 1.25
CA THR A 8 7.54 13.15 1.08
C THR A 8 6.52 14.09 1.70
N PHE A 9 6.83 14.68 2.86
CA PHE A 9 5.95 15.66 3.51
C PHE A 9 5.81 16.96 2.70
N ILE A 10 6.91 17.47 2.16
CA ILE A 10 6.90 18.68 1.31
C ILE A 10 6.13 18.40 0.00
N GLU A 11 6.25 17.22 -0.55
CA GLU A 11 5.60 16.80 -1.80
C GLU A 11 4.07 16.81 -1.75
N TYR A 12 3.46 16.83 -0.56
CA TYR A 12 2.02 17.03 -0.44
C TYR A 12 1.55 18.36 -1.04
N ILE A 13 2.38 19.39 -1.07
CA ILE A 13 2.09 20.66 -1.72
C ILE A 13 1.96 20.47 -3.25
N PHE A 14 2.67 19.49 -3.82
CA PHE A 14 2.73 19.23 -5.25
C PHE A 14 1.78 18.11 -5.72
N LEU A 15 0.93 17.53 -4.86
CA LEU A 15 0.03 16.45 -5.24
C LEU A 15 -0.89 16.81 -6.42
N LYS A 16 -1.34 18.07 -6.51
CA LYS A 16 -2.11 18.55 -7.65
C LYS A 16 -1.30 18.46 -8.96
N LYS A 17 -0.02 18.84 -8.90
CA LYS A 17 0.91 18.74 -10.04
C LYS A 17 1.09 17.29 -10.45
N TYR A 18 1.44 16.40 -9.51
CA TYR A 18 1.60 14.97 -9.77
C TYR A 18 0.33 14.31 -10.32
N ARG A 19 -0.86 14.74 -9.88
CA ARG A 19 -2.13 14.23 -10.41
C ARG A 19 -2.34 14.57 -11.87
N ASN A 20 -1.99 15.78 -12.28
CA ASN A 20 -2.27 16.31 -13.62
C ASN A 20 -1.15 16.00 -14.64
N GLU A 21 0.07 15.85 -14.20
CA GLU A 21 1.23 15.62 -15.07
C GLU A 21 1.53 14.11 -15.20
N LYS A 22 2.00 13.72 -16.39
CA LYS A 22 2.31 12.31 -16.72
C LYS A 22 3.80 11.98 -16.60
N ASN A 23 4.67 12.99 -16.47
CA ASN A 23 6.11 12.81 -16.66
C ASN A 23 6.92 12.56 -15.38
N HIS A 24 6.27 12.59 -14.19
CA HIS A 24 6.95 12.41 -12.91
C HIS A 24 7.06 10.94 -12.49
N VAL A 25 6.21 10.06 -13.03
CA VAL A 25 6.14 8.67 -12.61
C VAL A 25 6.29 7.76 -13.83
N ALA A 26 7.33 6.93 -13.82
CA ALA A 26 7.47 5.79 -14.72
C ALA A 26 6.79 4.56 -14.09
N ILE A 27 5.96 3.86 -14.86
CA ILE A 27 5.23 2.70 -14.38
C ILE A 27 5.70 1.44 -15.11
N PHE A 28 6.02 0.43 -14.31
CA PHE A 28 6.38 -0.90 -14.76
C PHE A 28 5.33 -1.90 -14.28
N GLY A 29 5.12 -2.96 -15.06
CA GLY A 29 4.11 -3.97 -14.73
C GLY A 29 2.67 -3.52 -14.99
N ASN A 30 2.44 -2.69 -16.01
CA ASN A 30 1.09 -2.22 -16.40
C ASN A 30 0.08 -3.36 -16.54
N LYS A 31 0.50 -4.54 -17.03
CA LYS A 31 -0.36 -5.72 -17.13
C LYS A 31 -0.94 -6.10 -15.76
N ASN A 32 -0.13 -6.12 -14.73
CA ASN A 32 -0.57 -6.44 -13.38
C ASN A 32 -1.47 -5.34 -12.78
N LEU A 33 -1.15 -4.07 -13.07
CA LEU A 33 -1.98 -2.94 -12.64
C LEU A 33 -3.39 -3.01 -13.24
N LEU A 34 -3.56 -3.50 -14.46
CA LEU A 34 -4.84 -3.50 -15.18
C LEU A 34 -5.70 -4.74 -14.89
N ILE A 35 -5.20 -5.74 -14.15
CA ILE A 35 -5.96 -6.95 -13.78
C ILE A 35 -7.37 -6.63 -13.26
N PRO A 36 -7.61 -5.63 -12.37
CA PRO A 36 -8.95 -5.34 -11.88
C PRO A 36 -9.94 -4.95 -12.98
N ILE A 37 -9.46 -4.32 -14.05
CA ILE A 37 -10.28 -3.92 -15.20
C ILE A 37 -10.48 -5.11 -16.15
N GLU A 38 -9.39 -5.79 -16.50
CA GLU A 38 -9.39 -6.88 -17.48
C GLU A 38 -10.20 -8.08 -16.98
N GLU A 39 -10.13 -8.41 -15.70
CA GLU A 39 -10.85 -9.54 -15.10
C GLU A 39 -12.20 -9.12 -14.50
N ASN A 40 -12.52 -7.82 -14.52
CA ASN A 40 -13.72 -7.26 -13.86
C ASN A 40 -13.86 -7.75 -12.41
N LYS A 41 -12.74 -7.84 -11.69
CA LYS A 41 -12.67 -8.37 -10.33
C LYS A 41 -11.73 -7.53 -9.49
N PRO A 42 -12.11 -7.12 -8.27
CA PRO A 42 -11.23 -6.36 -7.39
C PRO A 42 -10.00 -7.19 -6.99
N VAL A 43 -8.92 -6.48 -6.67
CA VAL A 43 -7.67 -7.05 -6.16
C VAL A 43 -7.25 -6.36 -4.88
N ILE A 44 -6.25 -6.91 -4.20
CA ILE A 44 -5.62 -6.28 -3.05
C ILE A 44 -4.24 -5.79 -3.47
N PHE A 45 -4.01 -4.47 -3.41
CA PHE A 45 -2.68 -3.89 -3.58
C PHE A 45 -1.99 -3.81 -2.23
N ILE A 46 -0.75 -4.29 -2.15
CA ILE A 46 0.07 -4.21 -0.93
C ILE A 46 1.37 -3.47 -1.20
N SER A 47 1.85 -2.76 -0.19
CA SER A 47 3.15 -2.09 -0.22
C SER A 47 3.68 -1.87 1.19
N GLY A 48 4.84 -1.20 1.28
CA GLY A 48 5.37 -0.56 2.47
C GLY A 48 5.47 0.95 2.29
N HIS A 49 5.86 1.66 3.34
CA HIS A 49 6.07 3.11 3.32
C HIS A 49 7.44 3.43 2.71
N PHE A 50 7.53 3.41 1.37
CA PHE A 50 8.73 3.77 0.60
C PHE A 50 8.53 5.10 -0.11
N ALA A 51 9.60 5.88 -0.25
CA ALA A 51 9.60 7.13 -1.02
C ALA A 51 8.32 7.96 -0.78
N ASN A 52 7.67 8.45 -1.83
CA ASN A 52 6.32 9.01 -1.74
C ASN A 52 5.27 7.93 -2.06
N PHE A 53 4.97 7.10 -1.07
CA PHE A 53 4.02 5.98 -1.19
C PHE A 53 2.60 6.41 -1.59
N GLU A 54 2.23 7.68 -1.41
CA GLU A 54 0.92 8.20 -1.82
C GLU A 54 0.71 8.13 -3.34
N LEU A 55 1.80 8.26 -4.11
CA LEU A 55 1.74 8.24 -5.56
C LEU A 55 1.30 6.88 -6.12
N MET A 56 1.51 5.78 -5.40
CA MET A 56 1.04 4.45 -5.83
C MET A 56 -0.48 4.43 -5.97
N SER A 57 -1.20 4.87 -4.94
CA SER A 57 -2.66 4.95 -4.97
C SER A 57 -3.17 5.98 -5.97
N MET A 58 -2.44 7.08 -6.13
CA MET A 58 -2.74 8.09 -7.16
C MET A 58 -2.67 7.49 -8.56
N GLU A 59 -1.62 6.75 -8.88
CA GLU A 59 -1.45 6.15 -10.21
C GLU A 59 -2.47 5.04 -10.51
N ILE A 60 -2.90 4.28 -9.50
CA ILE A 60 -4.01 3.32 -9.63
C ILE A 60 -5.31 4.05 -9.98
N THR A 61 -5.65 5.12 -9.26
CA THR A 61 -6.89 5.88 -9.49
C THR A 61 -6.88 6.71 -10.78
N LYS A 62 -5.71 7.11 -11.29
CA LYS A 62 -5.57 7.76 -12.61
C LYS A 62 -6.04 6.85 -13.76
N ARG A 63 -6.05 5.53 -13.56
CA ARG A 63 -6.48 4.53 -14.55
C ARG A 63 -7.94 4.11 -14.40
N ASN A 64 -8.72 4.89 -13.65
CA ASN A 64 -10.13 4.63 -13.37
C ASN A 64 -10.40 3.29 -12.64
N ILE A 65 -9.39 2.75 -11.95
CA ILE A 65 -9.57 1.59 -11.08
C ILE A 65 -10.28 2.04 -9.81
N ASN A 66 -11.39 1.42 -9.49
CA ASN A 66 -12.11 1.63 -8.24
C ASN A 66 -11.23 1.19 -7.07
N LEU A 67 -10.78 2.13 -6.26
CA LEU A 67 -9.84 1.90 -5.16
C LEU A 67 -10.37 2.47 -3.85
N ALA A 68 -10.15 1.74 -2.76
CA ALA A 68 -10.25 2.22 -1.38
C ALA A 68 -8.91 1.98 -0.67
N THR A 69 -8.42 2.97 0.09
CA THR A 69 -7.12 2.90 0.75
C THR A 69 -7.29 2.86 2.27
N ILE A 70 -6.59 1.92 2.93
CA ILE A 70 -6.57 1.86 4.39
C ILE A 70 -5.44 2.76 4.89
N TYR A 71 -5.77 3.69 5.79
CA TYR A 71 -4.83 4.64 6.37
C TYR A 71 -5.01 4.79 7.87
N ARG A 72 -3.95 5.24 8.54
CA ARG A 72 -4.01 5.69 9.94
C ARG A 72 -4.07 7.21 9.95
N PRO A 73 -5.06 7.83 10.63
CA PRO A 73 -5.08 9.27 10.86
C PRO A 73 -3.81 9.74 11.55
N LEU A 74 -3.35 10.94 11.23
CA LEU A 74 -2.23 11.56 11.92
C LEU A 74 -2.64 11.93 13.35
N ASN A 75 -1.71 11.79 14.28
CA ASN A 75 -1.94 12.24 15.67
C ASN A 75 -2.02 13.76 15.79
N ASN A 76 -1.53 14.51 14.80
CA ASN A 76 -1.60 15.96 14.79
C ASN A 76 -2.99 16.43 14.36
N PHE A 77 -3.73 17.02 15.31
CA PHE A 77 -5.11 17.48 15.12
C PHE A 77 -5.26 18.54 14.02
N PHE A 78 -4.26 19.40 13.84
CA PHE A 78 -4.32 20.48 12.84
C PHE A 78 -3.96 20.00 11.44
N LEU A 79 -2.97 19.10 11.33
CA LEU A 79 -2.51 18.60 10.05
C LEU A 79 -3.41 17.48 9.47
N ASN A 80 -4.04 16.68 10.32
CA ASN A 80 -4.83 15.54 9.88
C ASN A 80 -5.98 15.93 8.92
N PRO A 81 -6.80 16.96 9.19
CA PRO A 81 -7.87 17.36 8.27
C PRO A 81 -7.34 17.81 6.90
N LEU A 82 -6.24 18.55 6.88
CA LEU A 82 -5.60 18.97 5.63
C LEU A 82 -5.10 17.76 4.82
N MET A 83 -4.42 16.82 5.48
CA MET A 83 -3.91 15.62 4.84
C MET A 83 -5.04 14.74 4.29
N GLU A 84 -6.11 14.54 5.06
CA GLU A 84 -7.30 13.80 4.61
C GLU A 84 -7.96 14.47 3.40
N TYR A 85 -8.08 15.79 3.41
CA TYR A 85 -8.62 16.56 2.28
C TYR A 85 -7.78 16.38 1.02
N LEU A 86 -6.44 16.53 1.13
CA LEU A 86 -5.52 16.38 0.00
C LEU A 86 -5.54 14.96 -0.55
N ARG A 87 -5.54 13.94 0.32
CA ARG A 87 -5.66 12.53 -0.07
C ARG A 87 -6.95 12.26 -0.84
N LYS A 88 -8.09 12.69 -0.29
CA LYS A 88 -9.40 12.50 -0.95
C LYS A 88 -9.48 13.21 -2.29
N LYS A 89 -8.89 14.39 -2.40
CA LYS A 89 -8.94 15.21 -3.60
C LYS A 89 -8.00 14.74 -4.71
N TYR A 90 -6.77 14.34 -4.37
CA TYR A 90 -5.73 14.11 -5.36
C TYR A 90 -5.24 12.66 -5.45
N ILE A 91 -5.44 11.84 -4.42
CA ILE A 91 -4.90 10.48 -4.36
C ILE A 91 -6.00 9.45 -4.56
N CYS A 92 -6.85 9.28 -3.57
CA CYS A 92 -7.95 8.32 -3.60
C CYS A 92 -9.13 8.86 -2.78
N LYS A 93 -10.31 8.95 -3.38
CA LYS A 93 -11.52 9.49 -2.73
C LYS A 93 -11.95 8.63 -1.53
N ASN A 94 -11.82 7.32 -1.66
CA ASN A 94 -12.32 6.36 -0.68
C ASN A 94 -11.21 6.02 0.33
N GLN A 95 -11.28 6.64 1.50
CA GLN A 95 -10.32 6.49 2.57
C GLN A 95 -10.96 5.68 3.72
N ILE A 96 -10.34 4.58 4.11
CA ILE A 96 -10.77 3.69 5.19
C ILE A 96 -9.86 3.93 6.40
N LYS A 97 -10.42 4.33 7.53
CA LYS A 97 -9.65 4.47 8.77
C LYS A 97 -9.28 3.09 9.33
N LYS A 98 -8.00 2.91 9.69
CA LYS A 98 -7.51 1.68 10.32
C LYS A 98 -8.28 1.40 11.62
N GLY A 99 -8.62 0.13 11.86
CA GLY A 99 -9.32 -0.35 13.06
C GLY A 99 -10.38 -1.40 12.70
N ILE A 100 -11.15 -1.82 13.70
CA ILE A 100 -12.19 -2.84 13.53
C ILE A 100 -13.27 -2.38 12.52
N SER A 101 -13.70 -1.12 12.62
CA SER A 101 -14.63 -0.53 11.64
C SER A 101 -14.03 -0.52 10.24
N GLY A 102 -12.73 -0.23 10.10
CA GLY A 102 -12.05 -0.22 8.82
C GLY A 102 -12.02 -1.58 8.13
N VAL A 103 -11.98 -2.68 8.88
CA VAL A 103 -12.09 -4.02 8.28
C VAL A 103 -13.48 -4.23 7.67
N ARG A 104 -14.54 -3.76 8.35
CA ARG A 104 -15.92 -3.82 7.82
C ARG A 104 -16.06 -2.97 6.56
N ASP A 105 -15.55 -1.75 6.59
CA ASP A 105 -15.56 -0.84 5.45
C ASP A 105 -14.81 -1.43 4.25
N ALA A 106 -13.63 -2.04 4.48
CA ALA A 106 -12.88 -2.72 3.43
C ALA A 106 -13.68 -3.86 2.78
N ILE A 107 -14.38 -4.66 3.59
CA ILE A 107 -15.26 -5.73 3.10
C ILE A 107 -16.41 -5.16 2.27
N GLU A 108 -17.03 -4.07 2.71
CA GLU A 108 -18.11 -3.43 1.94
C GLU A 108 -17.61 -2.90 0.60
N TYR A 109 -16.43 -2.26 0.57
CA TYR A 109 -15.82 -1.81 -0.67
C TYR A 109 -15.52 -2.98 -1.62
N ILE A 110 -14.95 -4.07 -1.13
CA ILE A 110 -14.70 -5.29 -1.92
C ILE A 110 -16.02 -5.83 -2.52
N LYS A 111 -17.09 -5.92 -1.74
CA LYS A 111 -18.41 -6.37 -2.22
C LYS A 111 -19.02 -5.45 -3.28
N LYS A 112 -18.65 -4.16 -3.27
CA LYS A 112 -19.03 -3.16 -4.28
C LYS A 112 -18.10 -3.15 -5.50
N GLY A 113 -17.15 -4.10 -5.60
CA GLY A 113 -16.21 -4.20 -6.73
C GLY A 113 -14.99 -3.28 -6.63
N TYR A 114 -14.69 -2.71 -5.46
CA TYR A 114 -13.50 -1.89 -5.26
C TYR A 114 -12.30 -2.74 -4.87
N SER A 115 -11.17 -2.48 -5.49
CA SER A 115 -9.86 -2.93 -5.00
C SER A 115 -9.50 -2.21 -3.70
N VAL A 116 -8.68 -2.86 -2.87
CA VAL A 116 -8.24 -2.28 -1.60
C VAL A 116 -6.73 -2.18 -1.59
N ALA A 117 -6.18 -1.03 -1.18
CA ALA A 117 -4.75 -0.85 -0.98
C ALA A 117 -4.42 -0.66 0.50
N LEU A 118 -3.36 -1.35 0.96
CA LEU A 118 -2.89 -1.23 2.34
C LEU A 118 -1.38 -1.44 2.44
N MET A 119 -0.78 -0.77 3.45
CA MET A 119 0.61 -0.94 3.82
C MET A 119 0.74 -2.08 4.84
N ILE A 120 1.74 -2.96 4.64
CA ILE A 120 1.94 -4.15 5.47
C ILE A 120 3.21 -4.10 6.34
N ASP A 121 3.96 -3.03 6.25
CA ASP A 121 5.29 -2.87 6.86
C ASP A 121 5.27 -2.41 8.32
N GLN A 122 4.12 -2.02 8.86
CA GLN A 122 4.01 -1.57 10.25
C GLN A 122 3.59 -2.70 11.20
N ARG A 123 4.08 -2.62 12.45
CA ARG A 123 3.64 -3.48 13.55
C ARG A 123 2.14 -3.29 13.82
N VAL A 124 1.46 -4.38 14.10
CA VAL A 124 0.04 -4.39 14.49
C VAL A 124 -0.09 -5.18 15.78
N SER A 125 -0.67 -4.59 16.83
CA SER A 125 -0.78 -5.23 18.15
C SER A 125 -1.55 -6.55 18.11
N GLU A 126 -2.57 -6.64 17.24
CA GLU A 126 -3.41 -7.83 17.02
C GLU A 126 -2.86 -8.71 15.88
N GLY A 127 -1.58 -8.49 15.51
CA GLY A 127 -0.92 -9.25 14.45
C GLY A 127 -0.48 -10.64 14.89
N GLU A 128 -0.13 -11.45 13.93
CA GLU A 128 0.49 -12.76 14.15
C GLU A 128 2.03 -12.63 14.14
N ASN A 129 2.71 -13.45 14.92
CA ASN A 129 4.16 -13.53 14.87
C ASN A 129 4.63 -14.24 13.60
N ILE A 130 5.02 -13.46 12.60
CA ILE A 130 5.48 -13.92 11.29
C ILE A 130 6.90 -13.39 11.07
N PHE A 131 7.78 -14.21 10.51
CA PHE A 131 9.18 -13.81 10.31
C PHE A 131 9.30 -12.66 9.31
N LEU A 132 10.13 -11.67 9.67
CA LEU A 132 10.62 -10.60 8.82
C LEU A 132 12.12 -10.43 9.10
N PHE A 133 12.96 -10.58 8.08
CA PHE A 133 14.43 -10.64 8.19
C PHE A 133 14.92 -11.68 9.24
N GLY A 134 14.28 -12.84 9.25
CA GLY A 134 14.63 -13.94 10.16
C GLY A 134 14.26 -13.70 11.62
N LYS A 135 13.53 -12.62 11.95
CA LYS A 135 13.07 -12.32 13.31
C LYS A 135 11.54 -12.30 13.37
N PRO A 136 10.94 -12.84 14.45
CA PRO A 136 9.49 -12.75 14.64
C PRO A 136 9.05 -11.29 14.72
N ALA A 137 8.00 -10.95 13.99
CA ALA A 137 7.45 -9.61 13.96
C ALA A 137 5.92 -9.67 13.92
N LEU A 138 5.24 -8.89 14.78
CA LEU A 138 3.78 -8.80 14.80
C LEU A 138 3.27 -8.21 13.49
N THR A 139 2.75 -9.07 12.63
CA THR A 139 2.40 -8.79 11.24
C THR A 139 0.88 -8.84 11.05
N THR A 140 0.35 -7.87 10.30
CA THR A 140 -1.05 -7.91 9.88
C THR A 140 -1.31 -9.08 8.93
N THR A 141 -2.31 -9.88 9.22
CA THR A 141 -2.78 -10.94 8.31
C THR A 141 -3.99 -10.50 7.49
N LEU A 142 -4.43 -9.24 7.63
CA LEU A 142 -5.64 -8.72 6.98
C LEU A 142 -5.64 -8.91 5.45
N PRO A 143 -4.56 -8.58 4.70
CA PRO A 143 -4.56 -8.78 3.26
C PRO A 143 -4.71 -10.26 2.89
N ALA A 144 -4.04 -11.16 3.60
CA ALA A 144 -4.17 -12.61 3.37
C ALA A 144 -5.58 -13.13 3.70
N GLN A 145 -6.17 -12.67 4.81
CA GLN A 145 -7.54 -13.03 5.19
C GLN A 145 -8.56 -12.60 4.13
N LEU A 146 -8.48 -11.34 3.67
CA LEU A 146 -9.37 -10.82 2.64
C LEU A 146 -9.17 -11.55 1.31
N ALA A 147 -7.91 -11.79 0.92
CA ALA A 147 -7.58 -12.49 -0.32
C ALA A 147 -8.15 -13.91 -0.34
N ILE A 148 -7.94 -14.69 0.72
CA ILE A 148 -8.46 -16.06 0.82
C ILE A 148 -9.99 -16.06 0.86
N LYS A 149 -10.59 -15.21 1.72
CA LYS A 149 -12.06 -15.20 1.91
C LYS A 149 -12.82 -14.82 0.65
N TYR A 150 -12.31 -13.88 -0.13
CA TYR A 150 -13.00 -13.35 -1.33
C TYR A 150 -12.35 -13.82 -2.63
N ASN A 151 -11.39 -14.73 -2.54
CA ASN A 151 -10.61 -15.25 -3.68
C ASN A 151 -10.05 -14.12 -4.55
N LEU A 152 -9.36 -13.15 -3.92
CA LEU A 152 -8.79 -11.96 -4.58
C LEU A 152 -7.30 -12.15 -4.80
N LYS A 153 -6.82 -11.83 -5.98
CA LYS A 153 -5.39 -11.72 -6.23
C LYS A 153 -4.77 -10.59 -5.40
N ILE A 154 -3.52 -10.77 -4.98
CA ILE A 154 -2.74 -9.72 -4.32
C ILE A 154 -1.68 -9.22 -5.29
N ILE A 155 -1.58 -7.92 -5.46
CA ILE A 155 -0.58 -7.27 -6.32
C ILE A 155 0.37 -6.47 -5.44
N PRO A 156 1.63 -6.90 -5.31
CA PRO A 156 2.65 -6.10 -4.63
C PRO A 156 3.00 -4.87 -5.46
N VAL A 157 3.14 -3.72 -4.79
CA VAL A 157 3.49 -2.46 -5.44
C VAL A 157 4.68 -1.85 -4.72
N SER A 158 5.73 -1.54 -5.45
CA SER A 158 6.87 -0.80 -4.91
C SER A 158 7.03 0.55 -5.59
N ILE A 159 7.54 1.52 -4.85
CA ILE A 159 7.87 2.84 -5.36
C ILE A 159 9.30 3.21 -4.98
N GLU A 160 10.01 3.83 -5.90
CA GLU A 160 11.35 4.33 -5.71
C GLU A 160 11.45 5.76 -6.22
N ARG A 161 12.04 6.65 -5.41
CA ARG A 161 12.41 8.00 -5.82
C ARG A 161 13.72 7.94 -6.60
N LYS A 162 13.72 8.52 -7.78
CA LYS A 162 14.89 8.68 -8.66
C LYS A 162 15.40 10.12 -8.63
N MET A 163 16.47 10.38 -9.36
CA MET A 163 16.98 11.73 -9.54
C MET A 163 15.95 12.63 -10.24
N ASN A 164 16.08 13.95 -10.04
CA ASN A 164 15.24 14.97 -10.68
C ASN A 164 13.75 14.83 -10.37
N GLU A 165 13.39 14.54 -9.11
CA GLU A 165 12.00 14.45 -8.63
C GLU A 165 11.13 13.44 -9.40
N LYS A 166 11.75 12.44 -10.02
CA LYS A 166 11.07 11.35 -10.71
C LYS A 166 10.85 10.15 -9.78
N PHE A 167 9.85 9.36 -10.11
CA PHE A 167 9.51 8.14 -9.38
C PHE A 167 9.36 6.98 -10.35
N GLU A 168 9.72 5.81 -9.88
CA GLU A 168 9.40 4.54 -10.54
C GLU A 168 8.45 3.75 -9.65
N ILE A 169 7.32 3.32 -10.23
CA ILE A 169 6.36 2.44 -9.57
C ILE A 169 6.34 1.12 -10.33
N VAL A 170 6.52 0.04 -9.60
CA VAL A 170 6.49 -1.32 -10.14
C VAL A 170 5.29 -2.06 -9.55
N PHE A 171 4.41 -2.55 -10.41
CA PHE A 171 3.36 -3.49 -10.07
C PHE A 171 3.87 -4.91 -10.36
N ASP A 172 4.25 -5.62 -9.32
CA ASP A 172 4.81 -6.97 -9.44
C ASP A 172 3.73 -7.99 -9.83
N LYS A 173 4.18 -9.21 -10.17
CA LYS A 173 3.29 -10.31 -10.55
C LYS A 173 2.28 -10.59 -9.42
N GLU A 174 1.04 -10.81 -9.83
CA GLU A 174 -0.04 -11.15 -8.92
C GLU A 174 0.23 -12.46 -8.15
N ILE A 175 -0.25 -12.49 -6.92
CA ILE A 175 -0.21 -13.65 -6.03
C ILE A 175 -1.62 -14.22 -5.96
N ASN A 176 -1.77 -15.48 -6.35
CA ASN A 176 -3.04 -16.18 -6.21
C ASN A 176 -3.15 -16.77 -4.80
N PRO A 177 -4.16 -16.38 -3.98
CA PRO A 177 -4.32 -16.89 -2.63
C PRO A 177 -4.56 -18.40 -2.57
N GLN A 178 -5.06 -19.02 -3.63
CA GLN A 178 -5.31 -20.47 -3.71
C GLN A 178 -4.01 -21.30 -3.68
N ASN A 179 -2.86 -20.69 -3.92
CA ASN A 179 -1.57 -21.38 -3.87
C ASN A 179 -1.04 -21.54 -2.44
N PHE A 180 -1.81 -21.11 -1.43
CA PHE A 180 -1.40 -21.12 -0.03
C PHE A 180 -2.42 -21.86 0.85
N ARG A 181 -1.94 -22.61 1.81
CA ARG A 181 -2.78 -23.46 2.69
C ARG A 181 -3.62 -22.61 3.66
N ASN A 182 -3.11 -21.47 4.10
CA ASN A 182 -3.77 -20.63 5.09
C ASN A 182 -3.23 -19.18 5.07
N LYS A 183 -3.83 -18.33 5.91
CA LYS A 183 -3.45 -16.91 6.04
C LYS A 183 -2.01 -16.69 6.51
N ILE A 184 -1.46 -17.61 7.32
CA ILE A 184 -0.11 -17.46 7.88
C ILE A 184 0.94 -17.68 6.79
N GLU A 185 0.80 -18.76 6.03
CA GLU A 185 1.69 -19.05 4.90
C GLU A 185 1.68 -17.92 3.85
N LEU A 186 0.49 -17.43 3.51
CA LEU A 186 0.37 -16.31 2.59
C LEU A 186 1.00 -15.02 3.18
N SER A 187 0.76 -14.73 4.47
CA SER A 187 1.36 -13.54 5.11
C SER A 187 2.89 -13.66 5.24
N GLN A 188 3.44 -14.86 5.43
CA GLN A 188 4.88 -15.08 5.36
C GLN A 188 5.42 -14.74 3.97
N LYS A 189 4.73 -15.16 2.91
CA LYS A 189 5.09 -14.79 1.54
C LYS A 189 5.05 -13.29 1.31
N LEU A 190 4.05 -12.59 1.87
CA LEU A 190 3.96 -11.12 1.77
C LEU A 190 5.12 -10.43 2.50
N ASN A 191 5.56 -10.95 3.66
CA ASN A 191 6.74 -10.44 4.36
C ASN A 191 8.03 -10.65 3.54
N GLU A 192 8.21 -11.81 2.90
CA GLU A 192 9.37 -12.07 2.02
C GLU A 192 9.44 -11.07 0.86
N ILE A 193 8.29 -10.74 0.27
CA ILE A 193 8.20 -9.72 -0.78
C ILE A 193 8.56 -8.35 -0.23
N LEU A 194 8.04 -7.99 0.94
CA LEU A 194 8.39 -6.74 1.62
C LEU A 194 9.89 -6.65 1.92
N GLU A 195 10.52 -7.75 2.39
CA GLU A 195 11.97 -7.82 2.59
C GLU A 195 12.75 -7.51 1.31
N ASN A 196 12.31 -8.08 0.18
CA ASN A 196 12.96 -7.82 -1.10
C ASN A 196 12.82 -6.37 -1.54
N MET A 197 11.65 -5.75 -1.31
CA MET A 197 11.44 -4.33 -1.55
C MET A 197 12.38 -3.48 -0.68
N ILE A 198 12.50 -3.81 0.61
CA ILE A 198 13.39 -3.08 1.55
C ILE A 198 14.85 -3.25 1.15
N LYS A 199 15.31 -4.48 0.84
CA LYS A 199 16.69 -4.77 0.41
C LYS A 199 17.08 -4.01 -0.86
N LYS A 200 16.13 -3.82 -1.79
CA LYS A 200 16.36 -3.09 -3.03
C LYS A 200 16.71 -1.62 -2.78
N ASN A 201 16.04 -0.98 -1.83
CA ASN A 201 16.29 0.43 -1.49
C ASN A 201 15.99 0.74 0.00
N PRO A 202 16.88 0.32 0.92
CA PRO A 202 16.65 0.47 2.35
C PRO A 202 16.61 1.94 2.80
N HIS A 203 17.23 2.87 2.06
CA HIS A 203 17.27 4.28 2.41
C HIS A 203 15.91 4.98 2.25
N GLN A 204 15.04 4.44 1.42
CA GLN A 204 13.73 5.02 1.12
C GLN A 204 12.60 4.40 1.93
N TRP A 205 12.86 3.34 2.68
CA TRP A 205 11.88 2.79 3.61
C TRP A 205 11.83 3.60 4.91
N ILE A 206 10.64 3.73 5.49
CA ILE A 206 10.42 4.46 6.75
C ILE A 206 10.74 3.56 7.94
N TRP A 207 11.91 3.76 8.55
CA TRP A 207 12.42 3.01 9.71
C TRP A 207 11.91 3.55 11.07
N THR A 208 10.97 4.47 11.10
CA THR A 208 10.52 5.14 12.34
C THR A 208 9.70 4.24 13.27
N HIS A 209 9.25 3.09 12.78
CA HIS A 209 8.55 2.11 13.58
C HIS A 209 9.49 0.99 14.03
N ASP A 210 9.51 0.71 15.35
CA ASP A 210 10.12 -0.51 15.85
C ASP A 210 9.25 -1.71 15.41
N ARG A 211 9.63 -2.27 14.26
CA ARG A 211 8.88 -3.35 13.60
C ARG A 211 8.92 -4.65 14.41
N TRP A 212 9.96 -4.82 15.25
CA TRP A 212 10.21 -6.02 16.05
C TRP A 212 9.92 -5.84 17.54
N LYS A 213 9.40 -4.68 17.94
CA LYS A 213 8.95 -4.48 19.32
C LYS A 213 7.91 -5.54 19.68
N GLN A 214 8.17 -6.29 20.74
CA GLN A 214 7.25 -7.25 21.33
C GLN A 214 6.17 -6.56 22.14
#